data_80a71bd02b387891fa22629ce2266967
#
_entry.id   80a71bd02b387891fa22629ce2266967
#
_cell.length_a   1.000
_cell.length_b   1.000
_cell.length_c   1.000
_cell.angle_alpha   90.00
_cell.angle_beta   90.00
_cell.angle_gamma   90.00
#
_symmetry.space_group_name_H-M   'P 1'
#
loop_
_entity.id
_entity.type
_entity.pdbx_description
1 polymer ?
#
loop_
_entity_poly.entity_id
_entity_poly.type
_entity_poly.pdbx_seq_one_letter_code
_entity_poly.pdbx_strand_id
1 'polypeptide(L)'
;MTYSNTTFQKGMQLFESGALRQYTANSAENAFYADIKGTKKYEVEVYLDEYAEIDDYYCSCPAFESYPGPCKHVVAFLLAILNSSSDYRKERKTSSKPTAIANKSSSYDVEQTKRLLDVLQFELLEENNLFDRVPIQVEYTMVMSDLRYGQHYSLKMRVGAGQFYLVKDCDYVIKCMLVGKELPFGKKFTFSPDKHELSAEDRAIFLLLKQIIDASATSARDYRSSEDRKEITIPASMVKELLEKLANCPLVFIKTNPYQTQGRALLPEQLVQDFDQLPISFALSELPKAGLLFEETTEVSSENIFFNQADIFLIDGNFYFLTESMKDRLNSIYTAISQSGHEGLHIAPDSAGDFLAIAVPALQKLVTISLAESVQSTYQRFPLKAELYLDWKQEKLI
;
A
#
# COMPACT_ATOMS: atom_id res chain seq x y z
N MET A 1 9.38 19.16 13.49
CA MET A 1 8.45 18.68 14.55
C MET A 1 7.76 19.87 15.17
N THR A 2 6.44 19.97 15.05
CA THR A 2 5.63 21.03 15.67
C THR A 2 5.13 20.52 17.02
N TYR A 3 5.76 20.99 18.09
CA TYR A 3 5.30 20.69 19.45
C TYR A 3 4.21 21.68 19.86
N SER A 4 3.22 21.23 20.61
CA SER A 4 2.41 22.20 21.34
C SER A 4 3.30 22.83 22.41
N ASN A 5 3.29 24.16 22.51
CA ASN A 5 4.13 24.92 23.45
C ASN A 5 3.98 24.40 24.89
N THR A 6 2.82 23.89 25.25
CA THR A 6 2.51 23.30 26.58
C THR A 6 3.19 21.96 26.82
N THR A 7 3.35 21.09 25.81
CA THR A 7 4.03 19.79 25.94
C THR A 7 5.53 19.98 26.14
N PHE A 8 6.12 20.91 25.41
CA PHE A 8 7.53 21.25 25.54
C PHE A 8 7.86 21.82 26.94
N GLN A 9 7.07 22.77 27.44
CA GLN A 9 7.24 23.32 28.78
C GLN A 9 7.13 22.27 29.90
N LYS A 10 6.15 21.36 29.78
CA LYS A 10 6.00 20.25 30.74
C LYS A 10 7.17 19.26 30.67
N GLY A 11 7.72 19.02 29.48
CA GLY A 11 8.91 18.19 29.28
C GLY A 11 10.16 18.83 29.89
N MET A 12 10.35 20.13 29.71
CA MET A 12 11.46 20.89 30.30
C MET A 12 11.37 20.88 31.84
N GLN A 13 10.21 21.14 32.42
CA GLN A 13 10.00 21.05 33.87
C GLN A 13 10.33 19.64 34.41
N LEU A 14 9.96 18.60 33.67
CA LEU A 14 10.23 17.23 34.04
C LEU A 14 11.73 16.92 34.02
N PHE A 15 12.45 17.41 33.00
CA PHE A 15 13.90 17.33 32.92
C PHE A 15 14.61 18.06 34.04
N GLU A 16 14.23 19.32 34.33
CA GLU A 16 14.79 20.15 35.41
C GLU A 16 14.52 19.57 36.81
N SER A 17 13.39 18.86 36.98
CA SER A 17 13.05 18.20 38.23
C SER A 17 13.93 16.98 38.57
N GLY A 18 14.82 16.54 37.66
CA GLY A 18 15.63 15.36 37.86
C GLY A 18 14.86 14.05 37.86
N ALA A 19 13.69 14.03 37.19
CA ALA A 19 12.87 12.82 37.02
C ALA A 19 13.57 11.73 36.23
N LEU A 20 14.55 12.10 35.39
CA LEU A 20 15.46 11.23 34.69
C LEU A 20 16.82 11.20 35.42
N ARG A 21 17.19 10.06 35.97
CA ARG A 21 18.44 9.92 36.74
C ARG A 21 19.57 9.25 35.94
N GLN A 22 19.22 8.32 35.10
CA GLN A 22 20.16 7.56 34.27
C GLN A 22 19.48 7.10 33.00
N TYR A 23 20.25 6.97 31.92
CA TYR A 23 19.82 6.34 30.68
C TYR A 23 20.92 5.42 30.15
N THR A 24 20.52 4.48 29.31
CA THR A 24 21.44 3.56 28.65
C THR A 24 21.53 3.92 27.18
N ALA A 25 22.73 4.01 26.64
CA ALA A 25 22.96 4.19 25.22
C ALA A 25 23.44 2.86 24.60
N ASN A 26 22.79 2.44 23.54
CA ASN A 26 23.22 1.34 22.70
C ASN A 26 23.82 1.90 21.41
N SER A 27 25.13 1.95 21.34
CA SER A 27 25.84 2.51 20.19
C SER A 27 25.75 1.64 18.93
N ALA A 28 25.39 0.37 19.05
CA ALA A 28 25.19 -0.53 17.91
C ALA A 28 23.86 -0.26 17.17
N GLU A 29 22.87 0.25 17.90
CA GLU A 29 21.54 0.53 17.38
C GLU A 29 21.27 2.04 17.27
N ASN A 30 22.23 2.89 17.61
CA ASN A 30 22.02 4.35 17.78
C ASN A 30 20.80 4.67 18.65
N ALA A 31 20.56 3.87 19.68
CA ALA A 31 19.37 3.91 20.50
C ALA A 31 19.68 4.31 21.94
N PHE A 32 18.76 5.03 22.56
CA PHE A 32 18.82 5.47 23.95
C PHE A 32 17.57 5.00 24.70
N TYR A 33 17.75 4.51 25.91
CA TYR A 33 16.69 3.94 26.72
C TYR A 33 16.71 4.55 28.12
N ALA A 34 15.55 4.96 28.62
CA ALA A 34 15.44 5.53 29.95
C ALA A 34 14.12 5.15 30.63
N ASP A 35 14.19 5.15 31.96
CA ASP A 35 13.03 5.10 32.82
C ASP A 35 12.77 6.49 33.42
N ILE A 36 11.61 7.07 33.13
CA ILE A 36 11.24 8.40 33.63
C ILE A 36 10.16 8.27 34.68
N LYS A 37 10.39 8.86 35.86
CA LYS A 37 9.43 8.88 36.95
C LYS A 37 8.43 10.03 36.72
N GLY A 38 7.19 9.67 36.35
CA GLY A 38 6.05 10.55 36.35
C GLY A 38 5.07 10.17 37.47
N THR A 39 3.78 10.07 37.19
CA THR A 39 2.80 9.47 38.12
C THR A 39 3.08 7.97 38.36
N LYS A 40 3.67 7.34 37.38
CA LYS A 40 4.24 6.00 37.41
C LYS A 40 5.62 6.08 36.80
N LYS A 41 6.32 4.95 36.77
CA LYS A 41 7.57 4.78 36.01
C LYS A 41 7.20 4.47 34.55
N TYR A 42 7.69 5.27 33.61
CA TYR A 42 7.46 5.10 32.17
C TYR A 42 8.76 4.81 31.45
N GLU A 43 8.76 3.81 30.61
CA GLU A 43 9.87 3.47 29.71
C GLU A 43 9.82 4.42 28.52
N VAL A 44 10.97 4.99 28.16
CA VAL A 44 11.14 5.89 27.01
C VAL A 44 12.33 5.43 26.18
N GLU A 45 12.15 5.39 24.89
CA GLU A 45 13.13 5.00 23.91
C GLU A 45 13.29 6.10 22.86
N VAL A 46 14.50 6.35 22.42
CA VAL A 46 14.82 7.31 21.35
C VAL A 46 15.85 6.66 20.43
N TYR A 47 15.60 6.72 19.15
CA TYR A 47 16.44 6.20 18.09
C TYR A 47 16.97 7.36 17.24
N LEU A 48 18.26 7.32 16.93
CA LEU A 48 18.90 8.30 16.06
C LEU A 48 19.31 7.64 14.75
N ASP A 49 19.25 8.39 13.66
CA ASP A 49 19.78 7.97 12.37
C ASP A 49 21.31 8.10 12.30
N GLU A 50 21.90 7.79 11.15
CA GLU A 50 23.35 7.90 10.90
C GLU A 50 23.89 9.33 10.97
N TYR A 51 23.02 10.36 10.89
CA TYR A 51 23.34 11.78 11.00
C TYR A 51 23.14 12.32 12.43
N ALA A 52 22.78 11.44 13.39
CA ALA A 52 22.42 11.80 14.75
C ALA A 52 21.16 12.69 14.86
N GLU A 53 20.26 12.59 13.89
CA GLU A 53 18.93 13.16 13.95
C GLU A 53 17.95 12.14 14.59
N ILE A 54 16.83 12.62 15.12
CA ILE A 54 15.84 11.76 15.77
C ILE A 54 15.09 11.00 14.68
N ASP A 55 15.30 9.71 14.61
CA ASP A 55 14.62 8.80 13.69
C ASP A 55 13.26 8.34 14.23
N ASP A 56 13.23 7.83 15.45
CA ASP A 56 11.98 7.40 16.12
C ASP A 56 12.08 7.57 17.64
N TYR A 57 10.93 7.53 18.31
CA TYR A 57 10.83 7.56 19.76
C TYR A 57 9.59 6.84 20.25
N TYR A 58 9.67 6.28 21.45
CA TYR A 58 8.57 5.58 22.10
C TYR A 58 8.46 5.98 23.57
N CYS A 59 7.23 5.95 24.10
CA CYS A 59 6.96 6.08 25.54
C CYS A 59 5.77 5.22 25.96
N SER A 60 5.91 4.50 27.07
CA SER A 60 4.84 3.65 27.62
C SER A 60 3.72 4.42 28.36
N CYS A 61 3.67 5.75 28.25
CA CYS A 61 2.64 6.54 28.94
C CYS A 61 1.34 6.65 28.12
N PRO A 62 0.17 6.72 28.79
CA PRO A 62 -1.12 6.81 28.09
C PRO A 62 -1.27 8.02 27.16
N ALA A 63 -0.58 9.13 27.45
CA ALA A 63 -0.62 10.31 26.60
C ALA A 63 0.08 10.08 25.25
N PHE A 64 1.07 9.19 25.20
CA PHE A 64 1.76 8.83 23.95
C PHE A 64 0.88 7.98 23.03
N GLU A 65 0.02 7.15 23.61
CA GLU A 65 -0.93 6.33 22.84
C GLU A 65 -2.13 7.16 22.32
N SER A 66 -2.49 8.24 23.04
CA SER A 66 -3.72 8.99 22.78
C SER A 66 -3.54 10.20 21.87
N TYR A 67 -2.32 10.74 21.71
CA TYR A 67 -2.08 11.98 20.98
C TYR A 67 -0.93 11.82 19.98
N PRO A 68 -1.04 12.40 18.77
CA PRO A 68 0.05 12.41 17.81
C PRO A 68 1.21 13.30 18.30
N GLY A 69 2.43 12.79 18.18
CA GLY A 69 3.66 13.49 18.54
C GLY A 69 4.24 13.14 19.91
N PRO A 70 5.41 13.72 20.25
CA PRO A 70 6.13 13.36 21.46
C PRO A 70 5.38 13.84 22.72
N CYS A 71 5.26 12.96 23.69
CA CYS A 71 4.74 13.31 24.99
C CYS A 71 5.81 14.05 25.84
N LYS A 72 5.42 14.61 27.00
CA LYS A 72 6.35 15.29 27.90
C LYS A 72 7.55 14.45 28.35
N HIS A 73 7.41 13.13 28.43
CA HIS A 73 8.50 12.22 28.82
C HIS A 73 9.52 12.07 27.70
N VAL A 74 9.08 11.95 26.45
CA VAL A 74 9.96 11.94 25.28
C VAL A 74 10.73 13.26 25.20
N VAL A 75 10.06 14.41 25.36
CA VAL A 75 10.71 15.73 25.36
C VAL A 75 11.75 15.84 26.48
N ALA A 76 11.44 15.40 27.70
CA ALA A 76 12.40 15.41 28.81
C ALA A 76 13.64 14.54 28.52
N PHE A 77 13.43 13.40 27.87
CA PHE A 77 14.53 12.51 27.51
C PHE A 77 15.40 13.07 26.38
N LEU A 78 14.82 13.66 25.38
CA LEU A 78 15.58 14.34 24.31
C LEU A 78 16.45 15.48 24.85
N LEU A 79 15.92 16.25 25.81
CA LEU A 79 16.70 17.30 26.49
C LEU A 79 17.89 16.71 27.28
N ALA A 80 17.71 15.55 27.91
CA ALA A 80 18.78 14.88 28.63
C ALA A 80 19.90 14.36 27.67
N ILE A 81 19.51 13.76 26.55
CA ILE A 81 20.46 13.31 25.53
C ILE A 81 21.26 14.50 24.97
N LEU A 82 20.59 15.59 24.61
CA LEU A 82 21.23 16.80 24.11
C LEU A 82 22.19 17.44 25.10
N ASN A 83 21.83 17.44 26.38
CA ASN A 83 22.67 18.04 27.45
C ASN A 83 23.91 17.18 27.73
N SER A 84 23.80 15.86 27.69
CA SER A 84 24.93 14.95 27.89
C SER A 84 25.83 14.83 26.67
N SER A 85 25.32 15.07 25.46
CA SER A 85 26.14 15.07 24.25
C SER A 85 27.15 16.23 24.23
N SER A 86 26.92 17.28 25.00
CA SER A 86 27.88 18.38 25.20
C SER A 86 29.11 17.92 25.97
N ASP A 87 28.97 16.99 26.92
CA ASP A 87 30.09 16.42 27.70
C ASP A 87 30.83 15.33 26.91
N TYR A 88 30.14 14.56 26.11
CA TYR A 88 30.74 13.56 25.22
C TYR A 88 31.64 14.17 24.12
N ARG A 89 31.33 15.38 23.66
CA ARG A 89 32.20 16.15 22.75
C ARG A 89 33.46 16.68 23.41
N LYS A 90 33.47 16.91 24.72
CA LYS A 90 34.65 17.35 25.48
C LYS A 90 35.65 16.22 25.69
N GLU A 91 35.20 15.01 25.92
CA GLU A 91 36.11 13.85 26.10
C GLU A 91 36.79 13.41 24.80
N ARG A 92 36.20 13.66 23.61
CA ARG A 92 36.85 13.37 22.32
C ARG A 92 38.01 14.31 21.96
N LYS A 93 38.18 15.44 22.68
CA LYS A 93 39.25 16.43 22.39
C LYS A 93 40.54 16.26 23.21
N THR A 94 40.65 15.32 24.11
CA THR A 94 41.80 15.19 25.04
C THR A 94 42.58 13.87 24.97
N SER A 95 42.56 13.13 23.89
CA SER A 95 43.50 12.01 23.72
C SER A 95 44.11 12.00 22.32
N SER A 96 44.97 13.01 22.03
CA SER A 96 45.91 12.96 20.93
C SER A 96 47.33 12.66 21.48
N LYS A 97 47.77 11.43 21.38
CA LYS A 97 49.21 11.14 21.23
C LYS A 97 49.39 10.08 20.14
N PRO A 98 50.35 10.29 19.23
CA PRO A 98 50.50 9.44 18.07
C PRO A 98 51.33 8.21 18.42
N THR A 99 50.81 7.05 18.10
CA THR A 99 51.66 5.85 18.08
C THR A 99 51.21 4.94 16.92
N ALA A 100 52.19 4.75 16.03
CA ALA A 100 52.36 3.63 15.10
C ALA A 100 51.22 3.32 14.10
N ILE A 101 51.62 3.52 12.86
CA ILE A 101 51.03 2.92 11.65
C ILE A 101 50.88 1.41 11.85
N ALA A 102 49.66 0.97 12.09
CA ALA A 102 49.30 -0.44 12.00
C ALA A 102 48.09 -0.55 11.07
N ASN A 103 48.31 -1.16 9.97
CA ASN A 103 47.42 -1.71 8.96
C ASN A 103 45.90 -1.53 9.18
N LYS A 104 45.30 -0.55 8.47
CA LYS A 104 43.85 -0.32 8.37
C LYS A 104 43.13 -1.27 7.40
N SER A 105 43.68 -2.43 7.09
CA SER A 105 43.08 -3.35 6.10
C SER A 105 42.25 -4.50 6.66
N SER A 106 42.33 -4.80 7.99
CA SER A 106 41.75 -6.04 8.46
C SER A 106 40.33 -5.98 9.06
N SER A 107 39.84 -4.80 9.44
CA SER A 107 38.51 -4.73 10.09
C SER A 107 37.34 -4.65 9.09
N TYR A 108 37.58 -4.12 7.91
CA TYR A 108 36.53 -3.98 6.89
C TYR A 108 36.18 -5.33 6.26
N ASP A 109 37.21 -6.14 5.97
CA ASP A 109 37.04 -7.45 5.36
C ASP A 109 36.39 -8.47 6.31
N VAL A 110 36.60 -8.34 7.59
CA VAL A 110 36.02 -9.26 8.59
C VAL A 110 34.51 -9.04 8.72
N GLU A 111 34.05 -7.81 8.77
CA GLU A 111 32.62 -7.49 8.87
C GLU A 111 31.88 -7.88 7.58
N GLN A 112 32.44 -7.55 6.40
CA GLN A 112 31.86 -7.94 5.11
C GLN A 112 31.85 -9.45 4.92
N THR A 113 32.95 -10.14 5.31
CA THR A 113 33.07 -11.60 5.26
C THR A 113 32.06 -12.25 6.20
N LYS A 114 31.86 -11.70 7.40
CA LYS A 114 30.85 -12.22 8.35
C LYS A 114 29.45 -12.10 7.78
N ARG A 115 29.08 -10.93 7.22
CA ARG A 115 27.77 -10.72 6.57
C ARG A 115 27.56 -11.69 5.40
N LEU A 116 28.57 -11.91 4.57
CA LEU A 116 28.51 -12.87 3.47
C LEU A 116 28.32 -14.29 3.99
N LEU A 117 29.07 -14.68 5.01
CA LEU A 117 28.95 -16.02 5.62
C LEU A 117 27.59 -16.23 6.27
N ASP A 118 27.04 -15.22 6.97
CA ASP A 118 25.72 -15.29 7.59
C ASP A 118 24.63 -15.53 6.52
N VAL A 119 24.71 -14.86 5.37
CA VAL A 119 23.78 -15.04 4.25
C VAL A 119 23.92 -16.42 3.62
N LEU A 120 25.14 -16.82 3.27
CA LEU A 120 25.41 -18.13 2.63
C LEU A 120 25.11 -19.31 3.54
N GLN A 121 25.39 -19.19 4.84
CA GLN A 121 25.06 -20.21 5.81
C GLN A 121 23.54 -20.37 5.94
N PHE A 122 22.80 -19.27 5.93
CA PHE A 122 21.35 -19.30 6.00
C PHE A 122 20.77 -20.01 4.75
N GLU A 123 21.24 -19.68 3.54
CA GLU A 123 20.82 -20.33 2.30
C GLU A 123 21.10 -21.84 2.32
N LEU A 124 22.29 -22.25 2.77
CA LEU A 124 22.65 -23.66 2.88
C LEU A 124 21.78 -24.44 3.88
N LEU A 125 21.41 -23.81 5.00
CA LEU A 125 20.54 -24.43 5.99
C LEU A 125 19.10 -24.52 5.49
N GLU A 126 18.65 -23.54 4.69
CA GLU A 126 17.34 -23.55 4.03
C GLU A 126 17.25 -24.66 2.97
N GLU A 127 18.25 -24.77 2.09
CA GLU A 127 18.29 -25.80 1.04
C GLU A 127 18.27 -27.22 1.60
N ASN A 128 18.85 -27.44 2.78
CA ASN A 128 18.93 -28.75 3.41
C ASN A 128 17.78 -29.06 4.37
N ASN A 129 16.79 -28.17 4.54
CA ASN A 129 15.66 -28.33 5.47
C ASN A 129 16.08 -28.77 6.90
N LEU A 130 17.19 -28.23 7.39
CA LEU A 130 17.79 -28.62 8.68
C LEU A 130 17.10 -27.96 9.89
N PHE A 131 16.11 -27.10 9.67
CA PHE A 131 15.38 -26.44 10.74
C PHE A 131 13.95 -26.99 10.85
N ASP A 132 13.54 -27.32 12.08
CA ASP A 132 12.13 -27.54 12.43
C ASP A 132 11.52 -26.17 12.73
N ARG A 133 11.06 -25.46 11.67
CA ARG A 133 10.59 -24.09 11.75
C ARG A 133 9.08 -24.02 11.89
N VAL A 134 8.64 -23.06 12.68
CA VAL A 134 7.22 -22.73 12.80
C VAL A 134 6.86 -21.66 11.75
N PRO A 135 5.85 -21.90 10.90
CA PRO A 135 5.40 -20.90 9.96
C PRO A 135 4.88 -19.66 10.71
N ILE A 136 5.34 -18.48 10.31
CA ILE A 136 4.76 -17.23 10.76
C ILE A 136 3.59 -16.86 9.86
N GLN A 137 2.69 -16.09 10.43
CA GLN A 137 1.53 -15.57 9.70
C GLN A 137 1.74 -14.09 9.39
N VAL A 138 1.41 -13.71 8.18
CA VAL A 138 1.36 -12.30 7.78
C VAL A 138 -0.08 -11.92 7.46
N GLU A 139 -0.57 -10.88 8.11
CA GLU A 139 -1.86 -10.27 7.82
C GLU A 139 -1.63 -9.04 6.95
N TYR A 140 -2.26 -8.99 5.81
CA TYR A 140 -2.19 -7.89 4.87
C TYR A 140 -3.46 -7.07 4.89
N THR A 141 -3.34 -5.76 4.91
CA THR A 141 -4.46 -4.85 4.70
C THR A 141 -4.13 -3.95 3.51
N MET A 142 -4.80 -4.19 2.39
CA MET A 142 -4.69 -3.33 1.22
C MET A 142 -5.78 -2.27 1.24
N VAL A 143 -5.38 -1.02 1.07
CA VAL A 143 -6.28 0.12 0.90
C VAL A 143 -6.30 0.50 -0.56
N MET A 144 -7.47 0.44 -1.17
CA MET A 144 -7.74 0.89 -2.54
C MET A 144 -8.80 1.97 -2.45
N SER A 145 -8.44 3.22 -2.63
CA SER A 145 -9.39 4.34 -2.46
C SER A 145 -9.42 5.23 -3.68
N ASP A 146 -10.60 5.70 -4.00
CA ASP A 146 -10.84 6.75 -4.98
C ASP A 146 -11.35 7.99 -4.24
N LEU A 147 -10.45 8.91 -3.96
CA LEU A 147 -10.71 10.12 -3.20
C LEU A 147 -10.61 11.34 -4.12
N ARG A 148 -11.07 12.50 -3.63
CA ARG A 148 -11.04 13.79 -4.37
C ARG A 148 -9.69 14.15 -4.98
N TYR A 149 -8.59 13.58 -4.48
CA TYR A 149 -7.22 13.84 -4.95
C TYR A 149 -6.66 12.75 -5.85
N GLY A 150 -7.48 11.79 -6.28
CA GLY A 150 -7.13 10.68 -7.14
C GLY A 150 -7.12 9.32 -6.44
N GLN A 151 -6.84 8.30 -7.24
CA GLN A 151 -6.80 6.93 -6.77
C GLN A 151 -5.51 6.67 -6.00
N HIS A 152 -5.64 6.04 -4.85
CA HIS A 152 -4.52 5.71 -3.97
C HIS A 152 -4.57 4.23 -3.58
N TYR A 153 -3.41 3.59 -3.64
CA TYR A 153 -3.23 2.18 -3.31
C TYR A 153 -2.10 2.05 -2.31
N SER A 154 -2.37 1.44 -1.16
CA SER A 154 -1.34 1.18 -0.16
C SER A 154 -1.55 -0.15 0.54
N LEU A 155 -0.46 -0.71 1.10
CA LEU A 155 -0.46 -1.98 1.80
C LEU A 155 0.14 -1.81 3.19
N LYS A 156 -0.57 -2.29 4.20
CA LYS A 156 -0.11 -2.41 5.60
C LYS A 156 0.02 -3.89 5.96
N MET A 157 0.93 -4.17 6.89
CA MET A 157 1.18 -5.54 7.32
C MET A 157 1.18 -5.67 8.84
N ARG A 158 0.75 -6.84 9.32
CA ARG A 158 0.95 -7.31 10.69
C ARG A 158 1.56 -8.70 10.63
N VAL A 159 2.53 -8.98 11.49
CA VAL A 159 3.28 -10.24 11.50
C VAL A 159 3.20 -10.89 12.86
N GLY A 160 3.13 -12.21 12.92
CA GLY A 160 3.15 -12.92 14.19
C GLY A 160 3.04 -14.45 14.10
N ALA A 161 3.22 -15.09 15.25
CA ALA A 161 2.96 -16.50 15.46
C ALA A 161 1.90 -16.62 16.56
N GLY A 162 0.63 -16.56 16.19
CA GLY A 162 -0.52 -16.56 17.10
C GLY A 162 -1.00 -15.16 17.50
N GLN A 163 -0.13 -14.25 17.93
CA GLN A 163 -0.44 -12.85 18.17
C GLN A 163 0.18 -11.97 17.08
N PHE A 164 -0.59 -11.07 16.49
CA PHE A 164 -0.14 -10.17 15.43
C PHE A 164 0.42 -8.85 15.95
N TYR A 165 1.53 -8.43 15.40
CA TYR A 165 2.22 -7.17 15.67
C TYR A 165 2.21 -6.28 14.44
N LEU A 166 1.86 -5.01 14.61
CA LEU A 166 1.90 -4.03 13.53
C LEU A 166 3.35 -3.81 13.06
N VAL A 167 3.56 -3.89 11.76
CA VAL A 167 4.85 -3.53 11.14
C VAL A 167 4.94 -2.01 11.11
N LYS A 168 5.98 -1.48 11.79
CA LYS A 168 6.21 -0.02 11.89
C LYS A 168 7.07 0.51 10.73
N ASP A 169 7.92 -0.34 10.18
CA ASP A 169 8.76 -0.05 9.04
C ASP A 169 8.73 -1.24 8.08
N CYS A 170 7.92 -1.10 7.04
CA CYS A 170 7.69 -2.19 6.08
C CYS A 170 8.94 -2.51 5.28
N ASP A 171 9.72 -1.51 4.86
CA ASP A 171 10.96 -1.72 4.09
C ASP A 171 11.99 -2.50 4.92
N TYR A 172 12.22 -2.05 6.15
CA TYR A 172 13.17 -2.70 7.04
C TYR A 172 12.77 -4.15 7.36
N VAL A 173 11.49 -4.38 7.68
CA VAL A 173 10.98 -5.73 8.02
C VAL A 173 11.10 -6.67 6.83
N ILE A 174 10.68 -6.23 5.62
CA ILE A 174 10.80 -7.03 4.41
C ILE A 174 12.25 -7.42 4.13
N LYS A 175 13.19 -6.46 4.18
CA LYS A 175 14.60 -6.71 3.96
C LYS A 175 15.18 -7.70 4.98
N CYS A 176 14.89 -7.51 6.26
CA CYS A 176 15.38 -8.39 7.33
C CYS A 176 14.85 -9.81 7.18
N MET A 177 13.55 -9.98 6.90
CA MET A 177 12.95 -11.31 6.81
C MET A 177 13.38 -12.06 5.56
N LEU A 178 13.60 -11.36 4.43
CA LEU A 178 14.09 -11.97 3.19
C LEU A 178 15.54 -12.46 3.30
N VAL A 179 16.40 -11.77 4.08
CA VAL A 179 17.79 -12.17 4.29
C VAL A 179 17.98 -13.03 5.56
N GLY A 180 16.90 -13.41 6.23
CA GLY A 180 16.99 -14.24 7.44
C GLY A 180 17.64 -13.55 8.63
N LYS A 181 17.41 -12.26 8.82
CA LYS A 181 17.90 -11.53 9.98
C LYS A 181 16.91 -11.61 11.13
N GLU A 182 17.40 -11.81 12.36
CA GLU A 182 16.55 -11.70 13.55
C GLU A 182 15.90 -10.32 13.67
N LEU A 183 14.62 -10.32 14.06
CA LEU A 183 13.82 -9.10 14.10
C LEU A 183 12.85 -9.14 15.30
N PRO A 184 13.02 -8.27 16.31
CA PRO A 184 12.10 -8.17 17.43
C PRO A 184 10.80 -7.43 17.03
N PHE A 185 9.66 -8.06 17.36
CA PHE A 185 8.34 -7.45 17.28
C PHE A 185 7.81 -7.20 18.70
N GLY A 186 8.18 -6.07 19.27
CA GLY A 186 7.87 -5.74 20.66
C GLY A 186 8.60 -6.65 21.67
N LYS A 187 8.08 -6.73 22.91
CA LYS A 187 8.73 -7.45 24.02
C LYS A 187 8.49 -8.97 24.02
N LYS A 188 7.52 -9.47 23.24
CA LYS A 188 7.02 -10.85 23.37
C LYS A 188 7.29 -11.74 22.18
N PHE A 189 7.67 -11.18 21.05
CA PHE A 189 7.92 -11.94 19.84
C PHE A 189 9.16 -11.43 19.11
N THR A 190 10.04 -12.34 18.77
CA THR A 190 11.19 -12.09 17.91
C THR A 190 11.15 -13.10 16.77
N PHE A 191 11.12 -12.62 15.55
CA PHE A 191 11.37 -13.45 14.39
C PHE A 191 12.82 -13.92 14.43
N SER A 192 13.05 -15.21 14.31
CA SER A 192 14.36 -15.83 14.27
C SER A 192 14.35 -16.85 13.15
N PRO A 193 15.22 -16.74 12.15
CA PRO A 193 15.18 -17.57 10.93
C PRO A 193 15.46 -19.05 11.19
N ASP A 194 16.07 -19.38 12.32
CA ASP A 194 16.28 -20.75 12.81
C ASP A 194 15.01 -21.39 13.40
N LYS A 195 14.03 -20.58 13.81
CA LYS A 195 12.78 -21.01 14.46
C LYS A 195 11.52 -20.73 13.65
N HIS A 196 11.61 -19.79 12.74
CA HIS A 196 10.46 -19.29 12.02
C HIS A 196 10.72 -19.25 10.52
N GLU A 197 9.68 -19.53 9.74
CA GLU A 197 9.74 -19.42 8.29
C GLU A 197 8.56 -18.62 7.73
N LEU A 198 8.81 -17.96 6.59
CA LEU A 198 7.77 -17.40 5.76
C LEU A 198 7.20 -18.48 4.85
N SER A 199 5.89 -18.47 4.63
CA SER A 199 5.29 -19.27 3.56
C SER A 199 5.88 -18.89 2.20
N ALA A 200 5.76 -19.78 1.22
CA ALA A 200 6.20 -19.50 -0.15
C ALA A 200 5.43 -18.31 -0.75
N GLU A 201 4.13 -18.21 -0.42
CA GLU A 201 3.24 -17.14 -0.85
C GLU A 201 3.67 -15.80 -0.24
N ASP A 202 3.90 -15.75 1.07
CA ASP A 202 4.36 -14.54 1.75
C ASP A 202 5.73 -14.09 1.24
N ARG A 203 6.64 -15.05 0.99
CA ARG A 203 7.95 -14.76 0.42
C ARG A 203 7.84 -14.14 -0.98
N ALA A 204 6.95 -14.66 -1.83
CA ALA A 204 6.69 -14.11 -3.16
C ALA A 204 6.14 -12.68 -3.11
N ILE A 205 5.24 -12.40 -2.14
CA ILE A 205 4.73 -11.06 -1.90
C ILE A 205 5.85 -10.13 -1.41
N PHE A 206 6.67 -10.55 -0.46
CA PHE A 206 7.78 -9.74 0.06
C PHE A 206 8.79 -9.40 -1.03
N LEU A 207 9.08 -10.31 -1.95
CA LEU A 207 9.94 -10.04 -3.11
C LEU A 207 9.33 -8.98 -4.04
N LEU A 208 8.03 -9.06 -4.32
CA LEU A 208 7.32 -8.05 -5.10
C LEU A 208 7.33 -6.69 -4.41
N LEU A 209 7.00 -6.65 -3.11
CA LEU A 209 7.01 -5.41 -2.33
C LEU A 209 8.40 -4.79 -2.27
N LYS A 210 9.44 -5.61 -2.14
CA LYS A 210 10.83 -5.12 -2.20
C LYS A 210 11.13 -4.46 -3.54
N GLN A 211 10.70 -5.04 -4.67
CA GLN A 211 10.86 -4.42 -6.00
C GLN A 211 10.15 -3.07 -6.10
N ILE A 212 8.92 -2.97 -5.56
CA ILE A 212 8.15 -1.72 -5.53
C ILE A 212 8.88 -0.65 -4.71
N ILE A 213 9.38 -1.01 -3.53
CA ILE A 213 10.11 -0.10 -2.63
C ILE A 213 11.40 0.37 -3.30
N ASP A 214 12.20 -0.54 -3.85
CA ASP A 214 13.47 -0.23 -4.49
C ASP A 214 13.27 0.67 -5.73
N ALA A 215 12.20 0.45 -6.51
CA ALA A 215 11.84 1.31 -7.64
C ALA A 215 11.43 2.73 -7.18
N SER A 216 10.71 2.83 -6.06
CA SER A 216 10.28 4.12 -5.49
C SER A 216 11.46 4.91 -4.90
N ALA A 217 12.44 4.23 -4.30
CA ALA A 217 13.62 4.86 -3.69
C ALA A 217 14.53 5.58 -4.70
N THR A 218 14.52 5.14 -5.96
CA THR A 218 15.28 5.79 -7.04
C THR A 218 14.69 7.13 -7.49
N SER A 219 13.40 7.36 -7.21
CA SER A 219 12.68 8.56 -7.67
C SER A 219 12.57 9.66 -6.64
N ALA A 220 12.83 9.40 -5.36
CA ALA A 220 12.63 10.38 -4.29
C ALA A 220 13.80 10.34 -3.29
N ARG A 221 14.60 11.40 -3.29
CA ARG A 221 15.40 11.80 -2.12
C ARG A 221 14.46 12.50 -1.13
N ASP A 222 13.44 11.83 -0.67
CA ASP A 222 12.47 12.44 0.22
C ASP A 222 12.45 11.76 1.58
N TYR A 223 12.50 12.61 2.59
CA TYR A 223 12.17 12.35 3.99
C TYR A 223 10.81 11.65 4.07
N ARG A 224 10.81 10.33 4.12
CA ARG A 224 9.60 9.58 4.46
C ARG A 224 9.29 9.81 5.94
N SER A 225 8.09 10.28 6.23
CA SER A 225 7.62 10.42 7.61
C SER A 225 7.53 9.04 8.28
N SER A 226 7.54 8.98 9.59
CA SER A 226 7.36 7.71 10.34
C SER A 226 6.03 7.02 10.02
N GLU A 227 5.02 7.76 9.55
CA GLU A 227 3.74 7.19 9.11
C GLU A 227 3.84 6.56 7.72
N ASP A 228 4.62 7.15 6.83
CA ASP A 228 4.86 6.63 5.48
C ASP A 228 5.64 5.30 5.50
N ARG A 229 6.36 5.01 6.58
CA ARG A 229 7.06 3.71 6.74
C ARG A 229 6.14 2.56 7.15
N LYS A 230 4.98 2.85 7.75
CA LYS A 230 4.02 1.84 8.20
C LYS A 230 3.20 1.23 7.07
N GLU A 231 3.25 1.84 5.90
CA GLU A 231 2.56 1.36 4.71
C GLU A 231 3.43 1.51 3.47
N ILE A 232 3.13 0.71 2.46
CA ILE A 232 3.81 0.74 1.17
C ILE A 232 2.81 1.28 0.17
N THR A 233 3.14 2.39 -0.50
CA THR A 233 2.37 2.87 -1.64
C THR A 233 2.60 1.96 -2.83
N ILE A 234 1.51 1.47 -3.41
CA ILE A 234 1.53 0.54 -4.54
C ILE A 234 1.26 1.31 -5.83
N PRO A 235 2.15 1.26 -6.83
CA PRO A 235 1.87 1.82 -8.14
C PRO A 235 0.65 1.15 -8.77
N ALA A 236 -0.19 1.92 -9.44
CA ALA A 236 -1.41 1.41 -10.07
C ALA A 236 -1.15 0.21 -11.01
N SER A 237 -0.05 0.25 -11.76
CA SER A 237 0.37 -0.84 -12.67
C SER A 237 0.74 -2.16 -11.96
N MET A 238 0.99 -2.12 -10.64
CA MET A 238 1.38 -3.30 -9.85
C MET A 238 0.21 -3.86 -9.02
N VAL A 239 -0.92 -3.16 -8.99
CA VAL A 239 -2.08 -3.54 -8.16
C VAL A 239 -2.63 -4.89 -8.56
N LYS A 240 -2.80 -5.15 -9.86
CA LYS A 240 -3.29 -6.43 -10.38
C LYS A 240 -2.42 -7.59 -9.92
N GLU A 241 -1.12 -7.53 -10.20
CA GLU A 241 -0.17 -8.58 -9.81
C GLU A 241 -0.15 -8.81 -8.30
N LEU A 242 -0.23 -7.73 -7.53
CA LEU A 242 -0.26 -7.82 -6.07
C LEU A 242 -1.55 -8.50 -5.58
N LEU A 243 -2.73 -8.16 -6.11
CA LEU A 243 -4.00 -8.80 -5.76
C LEU A 243 -3.99 -10.29 -6.09
N GLU A 244 -3.46 -10.68 -7.25
CA GLU A 244 -3.33 -12.09 -7.66
C GLU A 244 -2.46 -12.89 -6.68
N LYS A 245 -1.38 -12.32 -6.18
CA LYS A 245 -0.52 -12.96 -5.17
C LYS A 245 -1.19 -12.98 -3.79
N LEU A 246 -1.81 -11.87 -3.39
CA LEU A 246 -2.48 -11.74 -2.10
C LEU A 246 -3.66 -12.71 -1.96
N ALA A 247 -4.39 -12.97 -3.03
CA ALA A 247 -5.53 -13.88 -3.02
C ALA A 247 -5.17 -15.33 -2.61
N ASN A 248 -3.89 -15.71 -2.71
CA ASN A 248 -3.40 -17.01 -2.25
C ASN A 248 -3.03 -17.03 -0.75
N CYS A 249 -3.08 -15.88 -0.07
CA CYS A 249 -2.78 -15.77 1.36
C CYS A 249 -4.06 -15.82 2.20
N PRO A 250 -4.02 -16.47 3.38
CA PRO A 250 -5.22 -16.70 4.18
C PRO A 250 -5.74 -15.45 4.91
N LEU A 251 -4.89 -14.44 5.12
CA LEU A 251 -5.21 -13.29 5.97
C LEU A 251 -5.00 -11.98 5.20
N VAL A 252 -5.90 -11.72 4.25
CA VAL A 252 -5.87 -10.51 3.44
C VAL A 252 -7.20 -9.77 3.55
N PHE A 253 -7.10 -8.46 3.78
CA PHE A 253 -8.26 -7.59 3.92
C PHE A 253 -8.14 -6.40 2.96
N ILE A 254 -9.22 -6.11 2.26
CA ILE A 254 -9.32 -4.96 1.36
C ILE A 254 -10.17 -3.87 2.01
N LYS A 255 -9.72 -2.64 1.93
CA LYS A 255 -10.45 -1.43 2.31
C LYS A 255 -10.59 -0.53 1.10
N THR A 256 -11.81 -0.14 0.80
CA THR A 256 -12.11 0.81 -0.29
C THR A 256 -12.14 2.27 0.20
N ASN A 257 -12.09 2.44 1.51
CA ASN A 257 -11.99 3.74 2.16
C ASN A 257 -10.95 3.65 3.30
N PRO A 258 -9.96 4.55 3.36
CA PRO A 258 -8.93 4.54 4.40
C PRO A 258 -9.49 4.72 5.82
N TYR A 259 -10.69 5.29 5.95
CA TYR A 259 -11.37 5.50 7.23
C TYR A 259 -12.20 4.29 7.70
N GLN A 260 -12.31 3.23 6.90
CA GLN A 260 -12.96 2.01 7.34
C GLN A 260 -12.20 1.38 8.50
N THR A 261 -12.90 1.00 9.57
CA THR A 261 -12.32 0.30 10.73
C THR A 261 -11.94 -1.13 10.38
N GLN A 262 -12.76 -1.83 9.58
CA GLN A 262 -12.53 -3.21 9.17
C GLN A 262 -12.46 -3.31 7.66
N GLY A 263 -11.54 -4.13 7.16
CA GLY A 263 -11.46 -4.52 5.76
C GLY A 263 -12.34 -5.74 5.47
N ARG A 264 -12.70 -5.91 4.18
CA ARG A 264 -13.34 -7.13 3.69
C ARG A 264 -12.26 -8.15 3.36
N ALA A 265 -12.46 -9.42 3.72
CA ALA A 265 -11.53 -10.48 3.33
C ALA A 265 -11.45 -10.60 1.80
N LEU A 266 -10.25 -10.80 1.27
CA LEU A 266 -10.03 -11.12 -0.13
C LEU A 266 -10.03 -12.62 -0.32
N LEU A 267 -10.84 -13.11 -1.26
CA LEU A 267 -10.91 -14.52 -1.63
C LEU A 267 -10.51 -14.68 -3.10
N PRO A 268 -9.86 -15.80 -3.48
CA PRO A 268 -9.40 -16.01 -4.85
C PRO A 268 -10.52 -15.92 -5.89
N GLU A 269 -11.72 -16.42 -5.57
CA GLU A 269 -12.89 -16.40 -6.45
C GLU A 269 -13.43 -14.99 -6.74
N GLN A 270 -13.01 -13.99 -5.98
CA GLN A 270 -13.37 -12.60 -6.21
C GLN A 270 -12.54 -11.93 -7.30
N LEU A 271 -11.45 -12.56 -7.75
CA LEU A 271 -10.62 -12.07 -8.84
C LEU A 271 -11.13 -12.62 -10.17
N VAL A 272 -11.90 -11.83 -10.89
CA VAL A 272 -12.54 -12.22 -12.15
C VAL A 272 -11.69 -11.76 -13.33
N GLN A 273 -11.05 -12.71 -14.01
CA GLN A 273 -10.20 -12.45 -15.17
C GLN A 273 -10.93 -12.67 -16.49
N ASP A 274 -11.75 -13.73 -16.55
CA ASP A 274 -12.50 -14.10 -17.74
C ASP A 274 -13.98 -13.83 -17.52
N PHE A 275 -14.53 -12.91 -18.28
CA PHE A 275 -15.95 -12.57 -18.26
C PHE A 275 -16.39 -12.05 -19.64
N ASP A 276 -17.59 -12.34 -20.01
CA ASP A 276 -18.18 -11.87 -21.29
C ASP A 276 -18.64 -10.41 -21.16
N GLN A 277 -19.27 -10.09 -20.04
CA GLN A 277 -19.78 -8.74 -19.74
C GLN A 277 -19.58 -8.41 -18.26
N LEU A 278 -19.40 -7.12 -17.98
CA LEU A 278 -19.46 -6.63 -16.61
C LEU A 278 -20.91 -6.67 -16.10
N PRO A 279 -21.13 -6.94 -14.81
CA PRO A 279 -22.47 -6.91 -14.20
C PRO A 279 -22.94 -5.48 -13.96
N ILE A 280 -22.88 -4.65 -15.00
CA ILE A 280 -23.34 -3.26 -15.02
C ILE A 280 -24.43 -3.17 -16.06
N SER A 281 -25.51 -2.49 -15.70
CA SER A 281 -26.67 -2.31 -16.57
C SER A 281 -26.92 -0.82 -16.83
N PHE A 282 -27.21 -0.53 -18.08
CA PHE A 282 -27.68 0.78 -18.52
C PHE A 282 -29.07 0.66 -19.14
N ALA A 283 -29.85 1.71 -19.03
CA ALA A 283 -31.10 1.85 -19.73
C ALA A 283 -31.03 2.98 -20.79
N LEU A 284 -31.69 2.76 -21.89
CA LEU A 284 -31.90 3.78 -22.89
C LEU A 284 -33.42 4.07 -23.02
N SER A 285 -33.83 5.27 -22.68
CA SER A 285 -35.20 5.74 -22.71
C SER A 285 -35.35 6.98 -23.58
N GLU A 286 -36.58 7.27 -24.00
CA GLU A 286 -36.90 8.42 -24.83
C GLU A 286 -37.17 9.65 -23.96
N LEU A 287 -36.54 10.78 -24.31
CA LEU A 287 -36.78 12.06 -23.69
C LEU A 287 -37.91 12.84 -24.44
N PRO A 288 -38.62 13.73 -23.74
CA PRO A 288 -39.54 14.65 -24.41
C PRO A 288 -38.81 15.45 -25.51
N LYS A 289 -39.39 15.52 -26.70
CA LYS A 289 -38.84 16.18 -27.91
C LYS A 289 -37.75 15.35 -28.65
N ALA A 290 -37.89 14.02 -28.62
CA ALA A 290 -37.15 13.08 -29.47
C ALA A 290 -35.65 12.94 -29.21
N GLY A 291 -35.15 13.27 -28.02
CA GLY A 291 -33.82 12.88 -27.57
C GLY A 291 -33.85 11.53 -26.85
N LEU A 292 -32.67 11.01 -26.51
CA LEU A 292 -32.54 9.77 -25.70
C LEU A 292 -31.82 10.08 -24.41
N LEU A 293 -32.21 9.37 -23.32
CA LEU A 293 -31.53 9.34 -22.07
C LEU A 293 -30.82 7.97 -21.92
N PHE A 294 -29.50 8.00 -21.75
CA PHE A 294 -28.70 6.84 -21.43
C PHE A 294 -28.19 6.96 -19.99
N GLU A 295 -28.69 6.10 -19.12
CA GLU A 295 -28.43 6.16 -17.69
C GLU A 295 -28.04 4.80 -17.12
N GLU A 296 -27.20 4.80 -16.09
CA GLU A 296 -26.84 3.58 -15.36
C GLU A 296 -28.01 3.15 -14.48
N THR A 297 -28.40 1.88 -14.61
CA THR A 297 -29.50 1.27 -13.84
C THR A 297 -29.00 0.18 -12.89
N THR A 298 -27.70 -0.06 -12.84
CA THR A 298 -27.13 -0.94 -11.83
C THR A 298 -27.52 -0.42 -10.46
N GLU A 299 -28.04 -1.28 -9.58
CA GLU A 299 -28.20 -0.90 -8.18
C GLU A 299 -26.81 -0.55 -7.65
N VAL A 300 -26.56 0.76 -7.53
CA VAL A 300 -25.28 1.28 -7.07
C VAL A 300 -25.16 0.91 -5.61
N SER A 301 -24.53 -0.24 -5.36
CA SER A 301 -23.98 -0.45 -4.03
C SER A 301 -22.89 0.61 -3.83
N SER A 302 -22.80 1.20 -2.66
CA SER A 302 -21.74 2.16 -2.31
C SER A 302 -20.31 1.58 -2.45
N GLU A 303 -20.21 0.37 -2.95
CA GLU A 303 -18.99 -0.43 -3.12
C GLU A 303 -18.60 -0.61 -4.60
N ASN A 304 -19.36 -0.10 -5.57
CA ASN A 304 -18.98 -0.18 -6.98
C ASN A 304 -17.99 0.94 -7.29
N ILE A 305 -16.73 0.59 -7.59
CA ILE A 305 -15.66 1.57 -7.79
C ILE A 305 -14.85 1.22 -9.03
N PHE A 306 -14.74 2.15 -9.94
CA PHE A 306 -13.89 2.02 -11.12
C PHE A 306 -12.49 2.57 -10.84
N PHE A 307 -11.53 1.69 -10.61
CA PHE A 307 -10.11 2.01 -10.46
C PHE A 307 -9.44 2.05 -11.84
N ASN A 308 -9.68 3.13 -12.58
CA ASN A 308 -9.24 3.29 -13.97
C ASN A 308 -7.70 3.31 -14.12
N GLN A 309 -6.96 3.73 -13.10
CA GLN A 309 -5.50 3.73 -13.12
C GLN A 309 -4.92 2.32 -12.96
N ALA A 310 -5.65 1.41 -12.32
CA ALA A 310 -5.23 0.03 -12.07
C ALA A 310 -5.90 -0.99 -13.01
N ASP A 311 -6.73 -0.52 -13.97
CA ASP A 311 -7.49 -1.37 -14.89
C ASP A 311 -8.42 -2.37 -14.16
N ILE A 312 -9.03 -1.93 -13.08
CA ILE A 312 -9.87 -2.76 -12.21
C ILE A 312 -11.24 -2.09 -12.02
N PHE A 313 -12.30 -2.88 -12.14
CA PHE A 313 -13.61 -2.49 -11.65
C PHE A 313 -14.00 -3.38 -10.47
N LEU A 314 -14.21 -2.79 -9.31
CA LEU A 314 -14.78 -3.46 -8.15
C LEU A 314 -16.30 -3.34 -8.20
N ILE A 315 -16.99 -4.47 -8.25
CA ILE A 315 -18.46 -4.54 -8.30
C ILE A 315 -18.91 -5.64 -7.34
N ASP A 316 -19.75 -5.28 -6.38
CA ASP A 316 -20.28 -6.21 -5.36
C ASP A 316 -19.21 -7.09 -4.70
N GLY A 317 -18.02 -6.48 -4.50
CA GLY A 317 -16.86 -7.14 -3.88
C GLY A 317 -16.04 -8.04 -4.79
N ASN A 318 -16.34 -8.10 -6.08
CA ASN A 318 -15.57 -8.82 -7.09
C ASN A 318 -14.71 -7.84 -7.88
N PHE A 319 -13.46 -8.22 -8.14
CA PHE A 319 -12.48 -7.42 -8.89
C PHE A 319 -12.42 -7.90 -10.33
N TYR A 320 -12.99 -7.13 -11.25
CA TYR A 320 -12.97 -7.39 -12.68
C TYR A 320 -11.74 -6.74 -13.29
N PHE A 321 -10.82 -7.55 -13.83
CA PHE A 321 -9.61 -7.07 -14.49
C PHE A 321 -9.90 -6.72 -15.94
N LEU A 322 -9.77 -5.44 -16.26
CA LEU A 322 -10.14 -4.89 -17.56
C LEU A 322 -8.99 -4.99 -18.55
N THR A 323 -9.30 -5.24 -19.81
CA THR A 323 -8.37 -4.95 -20.90
C THR A 323 -8.35 -3.45 -21.18
N GLU A 324 -7.30 -2.97 -21.86
CA GLU A 324 -7.19 -1.55 -22.21
C GLU A 324 -8.40 -1.07 -23.03
N SER A 325 -8.86 -1.89 -23.98
CA SER A 325 -10.06 -1.58 -24.78
C SER A 325 -11.35 -1.50 -23.94
N MET A 326 -11.50 -2.32 -22.92
CA MET A 326 -12.64 -2.24 -21.98
C MET A 326 -12.57 -0.97 -21.14
N LYS A 327 -11.38 -0.68 -20.60
CA LYS A 327 -11.10 0.54 -19.83
C LYS A 327 -11.45 1.80 -20.63
N ASP A 328 -10.98 1.89 -21.87
CA ASP A 328 -11.21 3.07 -22.73
C ASP A 328 -12.70 3.30 -22.99
N ARG A 329 -13.46 2.22 -23.22
CA ARG A 329 -14.92 2.32 -23.38
C ARG A 329 -15.60 2.77 -22.11
N LEU A 330 -15.26 2.22 -20.95
CA LEU A 330 -15.80 2.64 -19.65
C LEU A 330 -15.45 4.09 -19.35
N ASN A 331 -14.21 4.49 -19.54
CA ASN A 331 -13.78 5.88 -19.37
C ASN A 331 -14.60 6.82 -20.25
N SER A 332 -14.84 6.43 -21.51
CA SER A 332 -15.66 7.24 -22.45
C SER A 332 -17.10 7.40 -21.95
N ILE A 333 -17.71 6.31 -21.44
CA ILE A 333 -19.06 6.34 -20.87
C ILE A 333 -19.12 7.27 -19.67
N TYR A 334 -18.30 7.00 -18.65
CA TYR A 334 -18.33 7.75 -17.38
C TYR A 334 -17.91 9.21 -17.55
N THR A 335 -16.98 9.49 -18.45
CA THR A 335 -16.63 10.86 -18.82
C THR A 335 -17.81 11.58 -19.47
N ALA A 336 -18.49 10.96 -20.44
CA ALA A 336 -19.64 11.55 -21.09
C ALA A 336 -20.79 11.82 -20.11
N ILE A 337 -21.10 10.87 -19.22
CA ILE A 337 -22.13 11.03 -18.18
C ILE A 337 -21.72 12.15 -17.21
N SER A 338 -20.48 12.18 -16.72
CA SER A 338 -20.02 13.19 -15.75
C SER A 338 -20.02 14.61 -16.34
N GLN A 339 -19.73 14.74 -17.63
CA GLN A 339 -19.71 16.04 -18.33
C GLN A 339 -21.12 16.54 -18.74
N SER A 340 -22.12 15.64 -18.77
CA SER A 340 -23.49 16.02 -19.11
C SER A 340 -24.14 16.95 -18.08
N GLY A 341 -23.64 16.90 -16.82
CA GLY A 341 -24.22 17.64 -15.69
C GLY A 341 -25.59 17.13 -15.23
N HIS A 342 -25.99 15.93 -15.70
CA HIS A 342 -27.24 15.25 -15.40
C HIS A 342 -26.93 13.85 -14.80
N GLU A 343 -27.95 13.16 -14.28
CA GLU A 343 -27.86 11.81 -13.77
C GLU A 343 -27.54 10.75 -14.86
N GLY A 344 -27.63 11.14 -16.16
CA GLY A 344 -27.30 10.31 -17.29
C GLY A 344 -26.85 11.16 -18.50
N LEU A 345 -26.52 10.50 -19.60
CA LEU A 345 -26.13 11.15 -20.84
C LEU A 345 -27.38 11.47 -21.68
N HIS A 346 -27.63 12.75 -21.90
CA HIS A 346 -28.69 13.24 -22.78
C HIS A 346 -28.18 13.28 -24.23
N ILE A 347 -28.76 12.46 -25.09
CA ILE A 347 -28.37 12.30 -26.49
C ILE A 347 -29.36 13.13 -27.34
N ALA A 348 -28.83 14.04 -28.14
CA ALA A 348 -29.61 14.87 -29.03
C ALA A 348 -30.31 14.03 -30.12
N PRO A 349 -31.49 14.46 -30.62
CA PRO A 349 -32.22 13.74 -31.67
C PRO A 349 -31.39 13.45 -32.91
N ASP A 350 -30.57 14.40 -33.34
CA ASP A 350 -29.71 14.25 -34.53
C ASP A 350 -28.61 13.17 -34.35
N SER A 351 -28.23 12.85 -33.12
CA SER A 351 -27.23 11.85 -32.80
C SER A 351 -27.83 10.52 -32.37
N ALA A 352 -29.14 10.44 -32.15
CA ALA A 352 -29.81 9.26 -31.61
C ALA A 352 -29.64 8.03 -32.52
N GLY A 353 -29.78 8.25 -33.85
CA GLY A 353 -29.59 7.17 -34.84
C GLY A 353 -28.17 6.56 -34.81
N ASP A 354 -27.16 7.40 -34.80
CA ASP A 354 -25.77 6.97 -34.74
C ASP A 354 -25.42 6.30 -33.42
N PHE A 355 -25.95 6.84 -32.31
CA PHE A 355 -25.77 6.23 -31.00
C PHE A 355 -26.32 4.81 -30.94
N LEU A 356 -27.54 4.61 -31.43
CA LEU A 356 -28.19 3.30 -31.51
C LEU A 356 -27.47 2.32 -32.47
N ALA A 357 -26.98 2.85 -33.59
CA ALA A 357 -26.36 2.01 -34.62
C ALA A 357 -24.90 1.64 -34.28
N ILE A 358 -24.15 2.51 -33.63
CA ILE A 358 -22.71 2.37 -33.43
C ILE A 358 -22.39 2.14 -31.93
N ALA A 359 -22.85 3.04 -31.06
CA ALA A 359 -22.47 3.01 -29.64
C ALA A 359 -23.11 1.82 -28.91
N VAL A 360 -24.43 1.64 -29.02
CA VAL A 360 -25.14 0.56 -28.30
C VAL A 360 -24.55 -0.83 -28.62
N PRO A 361 -24.32 -1.26 -29.87
CA PRO A 361 -23.72 -2.58 -30.14
C PRO A 361 -22.28 -2.72 -29.64
N ALA A 362 -21.50 -1.63 -29.65
CA ALA A 362 -20.15 -1.63 -29.14
C ALA A 362 -20.12 -1.78 -27.60
N LEU A 363 -21.04 -1.11 -26.92
CA LEU A 363 -21.17 -1.14 -25.46
C LEU A 363 -21.82 -2.43 -24.96
N GLN A 364 -22.76 -3.01 -25.69
CA GLN A 364 -23.40 -4.30 -25.38
C GLN A 364 -22.40 -5.47 -25.32
N LYS A 365 -21.21 -5.32 -25.88
CA LYS A 365 -20.12 -6.29 -25.73
C LYS A 365 -19.44 -6.20 -24.35
N LEU A 366 -19.72 -5.17 -23.58
CA LEU A 366 -19.06 -4.91 -22.30
C LEU A 366 -20.06 -4.86 -21.13
N VAL A 367 -21.24 -4.29 -21.36
CA VAL A 367 -22.26 -4.04 -20.34
C VAL A 367 -23.64 -4.43 -20.88
N THR A 368 -24.58 -4.67 -19.97
CA THR A 368 -25.98 -4.90 -20.36
C THR A 368 -26.67 -3.57 -20.67
N ILE A 369 -27.35 -3.47 -21.81
CA ILE A 369 -28.14 -2.29 -22.18
C ILE A 369 -29.57 -2.71 -22.47
N SER A 370 -30.51 -2.20 -21.67
CA SER A 370 -31.94 -2.33 -21.89
C SER A 370 -32.48 -1.15 -22.69
N LEU A 371 -33.32 -1.44 -23.65
CA LEU A 371 -34.02 -0.41 -24.48
C LEU A 371 -35.49 -0.33 -24.06
N ALA A 372 -35.97 0.86 -23.73
CA ALA A 372 -37.40 1.09 -23.48
C ALA A 372 -38.23 0.74 -24.71
N GLU A 373 -39.47 0.30 -24.50
CA GLU A 373 -40.39 -0.06 -25.61
C GLU A 373 -40.60 1.08 -26.61
N SER A 374 -40.64 2.33 -26.14
CA SER A 374 -40.75 3.51 -26.99
C SER A 374 -39.54 3.63 -27.94
N VAL A 375 -38.33 3.38 -27.43
CA VAL A 375 -37.12 3.43 -28.26
C VAL A 375 -37.09 2.26 -29.26
N GLN A 376 -37.51 1.07 -28.85
CA GLN A 376 -37.59 -0.07 -29.76
C GLN A 376 -38.60 0.14 -30.89
N SER A 377 -39.74 0.76 -30.60
CA SER A 377 -40.77 1.04 -31.61
C SER A 377 -40.41 2.17 -32.57
N THR A 378 -39.71 3.21 -32.07
CA THR A 378 -39.32 4.38 -32.86
C THR A 378 -38.14 4.10 -33.78
N TYR A 379 -37.16 3.28 -33.28
CA TYR A 379 -35.92 2.97 -33.99
C TYR A 379 -35.85 1.49 -34.36
N GLN A 380 -36.65 1.05 -35.34
CA GLN A 380 -36.59 -0.33 -35.84
C GLN A 380 -35.31 -0.56 -36.61
N ARG A 381 -34.52 -1.60 -36.20
CA ARG A 381 -33.36 -2.06 -36.94
C ARG A 381 -33.81 -2.96 -38.07
N PHE A 382 -33.58 -2.56 -39.31
CA PHE A 382 -33.61 -3.48 -40.44
C PHE A 382 -32.21 -4.06 -40.65
N PRO A 383 -32.02 -5.38 -40.56
CA PRO A 383 -30.74 -5.97 -40.90
C PRO A 383 -30.42 -5.71 -42.35
N LEU A 384 -29.30 -5.06 -42.63
CA LEU A 384 -28.80 -4.88 -43.98
C LEU A 384 -28.42 -6.25 -44.52
N LYS A 385 -29.23 -6.82 -45.42
CA LYS A 385 -28.84 -7.98 -46.22
C LYS A 385 -28.07 -7.46 -47.40
N ALA A 386 -26.75 -7.53 -47.32
CA ALA A 386 -25.90 -7.33 -48.47
C ALA A 386 -25.77 -8.69 -49.19
N GLU A 387 -26.38 -8.77 -50.37
CA GLU A 387 -26.16 -9.91 -51.28
C GLU A 387 -25.11 -9.48 -52.32
N LEU A 388 -23.98 -10.15 -52.30
CA LEU A 388 -22.92 -9.92 -53.28
C LEU A 388 -23.16 -10.82 -54.50
N TYR A 389 -23.54 -10.21 -55.64
CA TYR A 389 -23.66 -10.93 -56.90
C TYR A 389 -22.34 -10.81 -57.67
N LEU A 390 -21.69 -11.92 -57.92
CA LEU A 390 -20.52 -12.00 -58.80
C LEU A 390 -21.03 -12.41 -60.19
N ASP A 391 -21.01 -11.49 -61.12
CA ASP A 391 -21.28 -11.79 -62.52
C ASP A 391 -19.97 -11.94 -63.28
N TRP A 392 -19.79 -13.07 -63.91
CA TRP A 392 -18.60 -13.39 -64.70
C TRP A 392 -18.89 -13.13 -66.15
N LYS A 393 -18.42 -12.04 -66.72
CA LYS A 393 -18.45 -11.76 -68.15
C LYS A 393 -17.07 -11.64 -68.71
N GLN A 394 -16.80 -12.47 -69.70
CA GLN A 394 -15.56 -12.42 -70.55
C GLN A 394 -14.24 -12.42 -69.77
N GLU A 395 -14.06 -13.39 -68.88
CA GLU A 395 -12.82 -13.58 -68.15
C GLU A 395 -12.31 -12.38 -67.32
N LYS A 396 -13.20 -11.47 -66.94
CA LYS A 396 -12.91 -10.34 -66.05
C LYS A 396 -13.92 -10.29 -64.93
N LEU A 397 -13.43 -10.20 -63.68
CA LEU A 397 -14.24 -9.76 -62.53
C LEU A 397 -14.63 -8.31 -62.74
N ILE A 398 -15.92 -8.01 -62.71
CA ILE A 398 -16.44 -6.65 -62.67
C ILE A 398 -16.78 -6.32 -61.24
#